data_e6bbc13cb90911ea2934072e1de71939
#
_entry.id   e6bbc13cb90911ea2934072e1de71939
#
_cell.length_a   1.000
_cell.length_b   1.000
_cell.length_c   1.000
_cell.angle_alpha   90.00
_cell.angle_beta   90.00
_cell.angle_gamma   90.00
#
_symmetry.space_group_name_H-M   'P 1'
#
loop_
_entity.id
_entity.type
_entity.pdbx_description
1 polymer ?
#
loop_
_entity_poly.entity_id
_entity_poly.type
_entity_poly.pdbx_seq_one_letter_code
_entity_poly.pdbx_strand_id
1 'polypeptide(L)'
;MNKKNTYIMLSDSKFLEDEVCHEGVKNIIKPFSRVVCIPFACSPKFLFEKSDKEFSCGGDFYKQHYRHFEQYDVSDFYIINPSDPIGFIEWKIDHCDIIYLSGGNMEELKHMLKSFGLWRKIKKIESKIFIAESAGALVLQDEYIVFKNDIPFRRDGLDMVDIVNIFVHYDKEKHEDLFREFKILSDCTCKQSFVYAVSNNGGLIVEGNKVTKVGEVYD
;
A
#
# COMPACT_ATOMS: atom_id res chain seq x y z
N MET A 1 -18.67 5.65 -18.00
CA MET A 1 -18.09 4.48 -17.29
C MET A 1 -17.14 5.05 -16.26
N ASN A 2 -17.48 4.95 -14.97
CA ASN A 2 -16.52 5.34 -13.92
C ASN A 2 -15.33 4.40 -14.01
N LYS A 3 -14.15 4.94 -14.27
CA LYS A 3 -12.90 4.16 -14.28
C LYS A 3 -12.56 3.83 -12.84
N LYS A 4 -12.66 2.56 -12.48
CA LYS A 4 -12.28 2.09 -11.15
C LYS A 4 -10.75 2.15 -10.99
N ASN A 5 -10.30 2.31 -9.75
CA ASN A 5 -8.90 2.15 -9.40
C ASN A 5 -8.47 0.69 -9.49
N THR A 6 -7.18 0.47 -9.72
CA THR A 6 -6.52 -0.84 -9.55
C THR A 6 -5.66 -0.78 -8.29
N TYR A 7 -5.73 -1.81 -7.47
CA TYR A 7 -4.96 -1.92 -6.23
C TYR A 7 -4.00 -3.11 -6.31
N ILE A 8 -2.72 -2.85 -6.08
CA ILE A 8 -1.67 -3.86 -5.91
C ILE A 8 -1.30 -3.82 -4.43
N MET A 9 -1.71 -4.84 -3.70
CA MET A 9 -1.56 -4.95 -2.24
C MET A 9 -0.47 -5.97 -1.93
N LEU A 10 0.65 -5.52 -1.38
CA LEU A 10 1.84 -6.32 -1.14
C LEU A 10 2.10 -6.48 0.35
N SER A 11 2.71 -7.58 0.73
CA SER A 11 3.24 -7.77 2.08
C SER A 11 4.57 -7.03 2.29
N ASP A 12 5.46 -7.07 1.30
CA ASP A 12 6.77 -6.41 1.30
C ASP A 12 7.05 -5.79 -0.06
N SER A 13 7.55 -4.56 -0.11
CA SER A 13 7.88 -3.85 -1.35
C SER A 13 9.02 -4.47 -2.15
N LYS A 14 9.91 -5.23 -1.51
CA LYS A 14 10.96 -5.97 -2.22
C LYS A 14 10.38 -6.95 -3.22
N PHE A 15 9.14 -7.41 -3.02
CA PHE A 15 8.47 -8.27 -3.99
C PHE A 15 8.24 -7.55 -5.33
N LEU A 16 8.19 -6.21 -5.37
CA LEU A 16 8.17 -5.47 -6.64
C LEU A 16 9.45 -5.67 -7.49
N GLU A 17 10.57 -6.02 -6.85
CA GLU A 17 11.84 -6.30 -7.53
C GLU A 17 11.92 -7.74 -8.05
N ASP A 18 10.97 -8.60 -7.68
CA ASP A 18 10.92 -10.01 -8.05
C ASP A 18 10.31 -10.20 -9.46
N GLU A 19 10.85 -11.14 -10.23
CA GLU A 19 10.37 -11.46 -11.58
C GLU A 19 8.92 -11.94 -11.60
N VAL A 20 8.49 -12.69 -10.58
CA VAL A 20 7.11 -13.19 -10.46
C VAL A 20 6.14 -12.03 -10.29
N CYS A 21 6.51 -11.04 -9.46
CA CYS A 21 5.71 -9.83 -9.30
C CYS A 21 5.69 -9.01 -10.60
N HIS A 22 6.87 -8.81 -11.22
CA HIS A 22 6.98 -8.07 -12.48
C HIS A 22 6.07 -8.66 -13.56
N GLU A 23 6.12 -9.97 -13.79
CA GLU A 23 5.23 -10.64 -14.74
C GLU A 23 3.74 -10.48 -14.40
N GLY A 24 3.40 -10.49 -13.11
CA GLY A 24 2.02 -10.29 -12.64
C GLY A 24 1.49 -8.88 -12.90
N VAL A 25 2.33 -7.84 -12.80
CA VAL A 25 1.89 -6.43 -12.85
C VAL A 25 2.34 -5.65 -14.09
N LYS A 26 3.18 -6.20 -14.98
CA LYS A 26 3.71 -5.51 -16.16
C LYS A 26 2.65 -4.94 -17.12
N ASN A 27 1.45 -5.52 -17.12
CA ASN A 27 0.33 -5.02 -17.91
C ASN A 27 -0.45 -3.90 -17.19
N ILE A 28 -0.19 -3.67 -15.92
CA ILE A 28 -0.82 -2.67 -15.06
C ILE A 28 0.09 -1.46 -14.94
N ILE A 29 1.33 -1.65 -14.49
CA ILE A 29 2.35 -0.60 -14.43
C ILE A 29 2.88 -0.38 -15.85
N LYS A 30 2.48 0.71 -16.47
CA LYS A 30 2.91 1.02 -17.84
C LYS A 30 4.26 1.74 -17.83
N PRO A 31 5.12 1.53 -18.84
CA PRO A 31 6.28 2.38 -19.05
C PRO A 31 5.89 3.87 -19.07
N PHE A 32 6.76 4.72 -18.58
CA PHE A 32 6.56 6.16 -18.45
C PHE A 32 5.43 6.59 -17.48
N SER A 33 4.93 5.67 -16.64
CA SER A 33 4.04 6.05 -15.54
C SER A 33 4.76 6.98 -14.55
N ARG A 34 4.01 7.92 -14.00
CA ARG A 34 4.48 8.83 -12.94
C ARG A 34 4.05 8.27 -11.59
N VAL A 35 5.00 8.10 -10.69
CA VAL A 35 4.77 7.54 -9.35
C VAL A 35 4.87 8.62 -8.30
N VAL A 36 3.93 8.64 -7.36
CA VAL A 36 4.06 9.39 -6.11
C VAL A 36 4.11 8.43 -4.93
N CYS A 37 5.19 8.48 -4.17
CA CYS A 37 5.36 7.74 -2.92
C CYS A 37 4.87 8.59 -1.75
N ILE A 38 4.00 8.02 -0.92
CA ILE A 38 3.51 8.60 0.33
C ILE A 38 4.14 7.81 1.50
N PRO A 39 5.25 8.28 2.08
CA PRO A 39 6.04 7.54 3.06
C PRO A 39 5.51 7.73 4.50
N PHE A 40 4.24 8.06 4.68
CA PHE A 40 3.66 8.48 5.96
C PHE A 40 3.49 7.36 6.99
N ALA A 41 3.80 6.12 6.62
CA ALA A 41 3.94 5.03 7.58
C ALA A 41 5.28 5.07 8.36
N CYS A 42 6.23 5.91 7.94
CA CYS A 42 7.42 6.23 8.71
C CYS A 42 7.08 7.15 9.88
N SER A 43 7.90 7.10 10.94
CA SER A 43 7.74 8.02 12.08
C SER A 43 7.77 9.48 11.61
N PRO A 44 6.82 10.34 12.05
CA PRO A 44 6.82 11.76 11.70
C PRO A 44 8.14 12.44 12.07
N LYS A 45 8.70 12.16 13.25
CA LYS A 45 10.00 12.67 13.67
C LYS A 45 11.09 12.36 12.62
N PHE A 46 11.16 11.12 12.17
CA PHE A 46 12.12 10.70 11.16
C PHE A 46 11.93 11.45 9.83
N LEU A 47 10.69 11.65 9.40
CA LEU A 47 10.39 12.36 8.15
C LEU A 47 10.73 13.86 8.23
N PHE A 48 10.38 14.53 9.34
CA PHE A 48 10.65 15.96 9.52
C PHE A 48 12.13 16.28 9.81
N GLU A 49 12.93 15.31 10.26
CA GLU A 49 14.37 15.47 10.45
C GLU A 49 15.17 15.34 9.14
N LYS A 50 14.57 14.81 8.06
CA LYS A 50 15.23 14.68 6.75
C LYS A 50 15.30 16.01 6.02
N SER A 51 16.43 16.25 5.36
CA SER A 51 16.57 17.40 4.47
C SER A 51 15.80 17.22 3.17
N ASP A 52 15.47 18.30 2.48
CA ASP A 52 14.80 18.28 1.17
C ASP A 52 15.58 17.44 0.13
N LYS A 53 16.91 17.38 0.26
CA LYS A 53 17.76 16.57 -0.61
C LYS A 53 17.47 15.07 -0.50
N GLU A 54 17.07 14.59 0.68
CA GLU A 54 16.74 13.18 0.90
C GLU A 54 15.49 12.75 0.12
N PHE A 55 14.53 13.67 -0.08
CA PHE A 55 13.30 13.43 -0.84
C PHE A 55 13.46 13.68 -2.35
N SER A 56 14.61 14.24 -2.77
CA SER A 56 14.89 14.56 -4.17
C SER A 56 15.66 13.44 -4.86
N CYS A 57 15.64 13.43 -6.20
CA CYS A 57 16.41 12.50 -7.01
C CYS A 57 17.89 12.50 -6.58
N GLY A 58 18.41 11.32 -6.26
CA GLY A 58 19.77 11.14 -5.77
C GLY A 58 19.95 11.09 -4.25
N GLY A 59 18.95 11.51 -3.47
CA GLY A 59 18.94 11.33 -2.01
C GLY A 59 18.80 9.88 -1.59
N ASP A 60 19.33 9.50 -0.44
CA ASP A 60 19.33 8.09 -0.02
C ASP A 60 17.91 7.61 0.30
N PHE A 61 17.06 8.46 0.88
CA PHE A 61 15.66 8.14 1.12
C PHE A 61 14.88 7.97 -0.20
N TYR A 62 15.16 8.82 -1.19
CA TYR A 62 14.62 8.67 -2.54
C TYR A 62 15.03 7.33 -3.16
N LYS A 63 16.34 7.00 -3.17
CA LYS A 63 16.87 5.77 -3.75
C LYS A 63 16.27 4.52 -3.09
N GLN A 64 16.08 4.57 -1.76
CA GLN A 64 15.49 3.45 -1.01
C GLN A 64 14.11 3.06 -1.53
N HIS A 65 13.29 4.04 -1.96
CA HIS A 65 11.95 3.77 -2.47
C HIS A 65 11.92 3.59 -3.99
N TYR A 66 12.74 4.37 -4.71
CA TYR A 66 12.79 4.32 -6.17
C TYR A 66 13.26 2.97 -6.71
N ARG A 67 14.20 2.30 -6.05
CA ARG A 67 14.74 1.00 -6.48
C ARG A 67 13.65 -0.05 -6.77
N HIS A 68 12.53 -0.01 -6.07
CA HIS A 68 11.41 -0.93 -6.29
C HIS A 68 10.71 -0.70 -7.63
N PHE A 69 10.96 0.43 -8.27
CA PHE A 69 10.35 0.84 -9.53
C PHE A 69 11.33 0.87 -10.71
N GLU A 70 12.63 0.60 -10.48
CA GLU A 70 13.66 0.69 -11.51
C GLU A 70 13.36 -0.19 -12.75
N GLN A 71 12.81 -1.39 -12.53
CA GLN A 71 12.48 -2.32 -13.61
C GLN A 71 11.22 -1.97 -14.41
N TYR A 72 10.46 -0.94 -14.01
CA TYR A 72 9.17 -0.59 -14.64
C TYR A 72 9.26 0.61 -15.58
N ASP A 73 10.45 1.14 -15.85
CA ASP A 73 10.68 2.30 -16.73
C ASP A 73 9.76 3.49 -16.41
N VAL A 74 9.56 3.82 -15.14
CA VAL A 74 8.75 4.97 -14.72
C VAL A 74 9.41 6.28 -15.16
N SER A 75 8.62 7.24 -15.67
CA SER A 75 9.16 8.53 -16.15
C SER A 75 9.55 9.45 -15.01
N ASP A 76 8.74 9.47 -13.96
CA ASP A 76 8.91 10.35 -12.81
C ASP A 76 8.61 9.59 -11.53
N PHE A 77 9.42 9.81 -10.51
CA PHE A 77 9.19 9.30 -9.18
C PHE A 77 9.31 10.44 -8.17
N TYR A 78 8.21 10.73 -7.49
CA TYR A 78 8.14 11.77 -6.47
C TYR A 78 7.94 11.14 -5.10
N ILE A 79 8.62 11.63 -4.09
CA ILE A 79 8.30 11.34 -2.69
C ILE A 79 7.61 12.56 -2.09
N ILE A 80 6.54 12.35 -1.35
CA ILE A 80 5.92 13.41 -0.56
C ILE A 80 6.86 13.78 0.59
N ASN A 81 7.36 15.01 0.55
CA ASN A 81 8.02 15.62 1.69
C ASN A 81 6.95 16.28 2.57
N PRO A 82 6.83 15.93 3.86
CA PRO A 82 5.84 16.55 4.73
C PRO A 82 6.06 18.05 4.94
N SER A 83 7.24 18.59 4.61
CA SER A 83 7.54 20.04 4.64
C SER A 83 7.07 20.78 3.38
N ASP A 84 6.65 20.07 2.31
CA ASP A 84 6.13 20.71 1.10
C ASP A 84 4.81 21.46 1.41
N PRO A 85 4.56 22.57 0.71
CA PRO A 85 3.24 23.22 0.75
C PRO A 85 2.15 22.24 0.33
N ILE A 86 0.99 22.23 1.02
CA ILE A 86 -0.09 21.27 0.76
C ILE A 86 -0.55 21.29 -0.70
N GLY A 87 -0.62 22.45 -1.34
CA GLY A 87 -0.98 22.56 -2.75
C GLY A 87 0.02 21.85 -3.68
N PHE A 88 1.30 21.79 -3.32
CA PHE A 88 2.30 21.05 -4.08
C PHE A 88 2.20 19.54 -3.85
N ILE A 89 1.90 19.11 -2.63
CA ILE A 89 1.58 17.70 -2.31
C ILE A 89 0.36 17.24 -3.13
N GLU A 90 -0.70 18.03 -3.12
CA GLU A 90 -1.92 17.74 -3.89
C GLU A 90 -1.66 17.70 -5.38
N TRP A 91 -0.84 18.61 -5.90
CA TRP A 91 -0.45 18.61 -7.31
C TRP A 91 0.28 17.32 -7.70
N LYS A 92 1.24 16.86 -6.89
CA LYS A 92 1.93 15.57 -7.14
C LYS A 92 0.92 14.41 -7.24
N ILE A 93 -0.05 14.35 -6.31
CA ILE A 93 -1.07 13.30 -6.26
C ILE A 93 -2.02 13.38 -7.49
N ASP A 94 -2.42 14.57 -7.90
CA ASP A 94 -3.32 14.74 -9.04
C ASP A 94 -2.65 14.35 -10.37
N HIS A 95 -1.35 14.63 -10.53
CA HIS A 95 -0.61 14.44 -11.76
C HIS A 95 0.15 13.12 -11.87
N CYS A 96 0.12 12.26 -10.85
CA CYS A 96 0.69 10.91 -10.95
C CYS A 96 -0.28 9.93 -11.62
N ASP A 97 0.23 8.79 -12.03
CA ASP A 97 -0.53 7.65 -12.52
C ASP A 97 -0.65 6.58 -11.44
N ILE A 98 0.39 6.50 -10.58
CA ILE A 98 0.53 5.51 -9.51
C ILE A 98 0.71 6.22 -8.17
N ILE A 99 -0.05 5.80 -7.17
CA ILE A 99 0.12 6.21 -5.77
C ILE A 99 0.70 5.01 -5.01
N TYR A 100 1.91 5.18 -4.48
CA TYR A 100 2.57 4.17 -3.67
C TYR A 100 2.48 4.55 -2.19
N LEU A 101 1.79 3.70 -1.41
CA LEU A 101 1.71 3.79 0.05
C LEU A 101 2.75 2.85 0.65
N SER A 102 3.81 3.39 1.23
CA SER A 102 4.89 2.60 1.82
C SER A 102 4.44 1.86 3.08
N GLY A 103 5.19 0.80 3.41
CA GLY A 103 5.03 0.06 4.65
C GLY A 103 5.55 0.81 5.89
N GLY A 104 5.25 0.26 7.07
CA GLY A 104 5.65 0.79 8.37
C GLY A 104 4.52 0.78 9.39
N ASN A 105 4.27 1.91 10.05
CA ASN A 105 3.25 2.02 11.09
C ASN A 105 1.91 2.52 10.52
N MET A 106 0.86 1.75 10.66
CA MET A 106 -0.49 2.04 10.17
C MET A 106 -1.10 3.28 10.84
N GLU A 107 -0.90 3.45 12.15
CA GLU A 107 -1.49 4.58 12.89
C GLU A 107 -0.80 5.89 12.49
N GLU A 108 0.51 5.87 12.26
CA GLU A 108 1.25 7.01 11.71
C GLU A 108 0.76 7.36 10.30
N LEU A 109 0.61 6.37 9.42
CA LEU A 109 0.07 6.57 8.07
C LEU A 109 -1.30 7.24 8.12
N LYS A 110 -2.22 6.72 8.93
CA LYS A 110 -3.57 7.28 9.09
C LYS A 110 -3.54 8.70 9.69
N HIS A 111 -2.72 8.90 10.71
CA HIS A 111 -2.57 10.19 11.36
C HIS A 111 -2.05 11.25 10.37
N MET A 112 -0.99 10.95 9.66
CA MET A 112 -0.39 11.85 8.68
C MET A 112 -1.33 12.15 7.51
N LEU A 113 -1.98 11.13 6.93
CA LEU A 113 -2.97 11.33 5.88
C LEU A 113 -4.12 12.25 6.32
N LYS A 114 -4.58 12.13 7.57
CA LYS A 114 -5.62 13.00 8.15
C LYS A 114 -5.10 14.41 8.38
N SER A 115 -3.92 14.57 8.97
CA SER A 115 -3.31 15.86 9.30
C SER A 115 -3.06 16.73 8.06
N PHE A 116 -2.69 16.09 6.94
CA PHE A 116 -2.52 16.76 5.64
C PHE A 116 -3.81 16.88 4.82
N GLY A 117 -4.95 16.44 5.34
CA GLY A 117 -6.21 16.45 4.61
C GLY A 117 -6.28 15.46 3.44
N LEU A 118 -5.24 14.65 3.23
CA LEU A 118 -5.12 13.73 2.08
C LEU A 118 -6.05 12.52 2.18
N TRP A 119 -6.50 12.17 3.37
CA TRP A 119 -7.43 11.07 3.59
C TRP A 119 -8.66 11.15 2.68
N ARG A 120 -9.32 12.32 2.67
CA ARG A 120 -10.52 12.55 1.85
C ARG A 120 -10.21 12.63 0.36
N LYS A 121 -9.06 13.18 0.01
CA LYS A 121 -8.61 13.30 -1.37
C LYS A 121 -8.37 11.92 -1.97
N ILE A 122 -7.61 11.08 -1.28
CA ILE A 122 -7.25 9.72 -1.72
C ILE A 122 -8.50 8.85 -1.89
N LYS A 123 -9.47 8.92 -0.98
CA LYS A 123 -10.76 8.19 -1.10
C LYS A 123 -11.58 8.56 -2.34
N LYS A 124 -11.42 9.77 -2.86
CA LYS A 124 -12.21 10.28 -4.00
C LYS A 124 -11.48 10.17 -5.34
N ILE A 125 -10.22 9.78 -5.32
CA ILE A 125 -9.43 9.62 -6.53
C ILE A 125 -9.94 8.42 -7.33
N GLU A 126 -10.06 8.61 -8.65
CA GLU A 126 -10.44 7.58 -9.60
C GLU A 126 -9.37 7.41 -10.68
N SER A 127 -9.36 6.25 -11.33
CA SER A 127 -8.48 5.97 -12.48
C SER A 127 -6.98 5.95 -12.14
N LYS A 128 -6.63 5.64 -10.90
CA LYS A 128 -5.25 5.48 -10.44
C LYS A 128 -4.92 4.02 -10.16
N ILE A 129 -3.64 3.74 -10.19
CA ILE A 129 -3.08 2.51 -9.66
C ILE A 129 -2.60 2.83 -8.25
N PHE A 130 -3.05 2.05 -7.27
CA PHE A 130 -2.54 2.07 -5.91
C PHE A 130 -1.62 0.88 -5.73
N ILE A 131 -0.36 1.14 -5.38
CA ILE A 131 0.55 0.12 -4.89
C ILE A 131 0.69 0.36 -3.40
N ALA A 132 0.40 -0.65 -2.60
CA ALA A 132 0.35 -0.50 -1.15
C ALA A 132 1.06 -1.67 -0.48
N GLU A 133 2.01 -1.37 0.39
CA GLU A 133 2.85 -2.31 1.08
C GLU A 133 2.47 -2.39 2.55
N SER A 134 2.31 -3.61 3.09
CA SER A 134 2.16 -3.87 4.52
C SER A 134 1.12 -2.92 5.17
N ALA A 135 1.55 -1.94 5.95
CA ALA A 135 0.69 -0.92 6.56
C ALA A 135 -0.19 -0.20 5.54
N GLY A 136 0.35 0.12 4.37
CA GLY A 136 -0.41 0.72 3.26
C GLY A 136 -1.51 -0.19 2.75
N ALA A 137 -1.21 -1.49 2.58
CA ALA A 137 -2.19 -2.48 2.13
C ALA A 137 -3.32 -2.68 3.16
N LEU A 138 -2.98 -2.70 4.44
CA LEU A 138 -3.97 -2.79 5.52
C LEU A 138 -4.89 -1.57 5.55
N VAL A 139 -4.32 -0.37 5.45
CA VAL A 139 -5.07 0.89 5.54
C VAL A 139 -6.02 1.10 4.35
N LEU A 140 -5.79 0.50 3.18
CA LEU A 140 -6.71 0.58 2.03
C LEU A 140 -8.04 -0.14 2.26
N GLN A 141 -8.09 -1.14 3.14
CA GLN A 141 -9.31 -1.90 3.44
C GLN A 141 -10.34 -1.01 4.17
N ASP A 142 -11.57 -1.46 4.26
CA ASP A 142 -12.61 -0.83 5.08
C ASP A 142 -12.27 -0.99 6.57
N GLU A 143 -12.09 -2.23 6.99
CA GLU A 143 -11.57 -2.61 8.30
C GLU A 143 -10.37 -3.53 8.12
N TYR A 144 -9.43 -3.49 9.04
CA TYR A 144 -8.31 -4.43 9.07
C TYR A 144 -8.07 -4.94 10.50
N ILE A 145 -7.52 -6.15 10.58
CA ILE A 145 -7.18 -6.80 11.85
C ILE A 145 -5.66 -6.84 11.98
N VAL A 146 -5.16 -6.43 13.13
CA VAL A 146 -3.75 -6.53 13.50
C VAL A 146 -3.63 -7.29 14.81
N PHE A 147 -2.54 -8.03 14.96
CA PHE A 147 -2.22 -8.73 16.19
C PHE A 147 -1.13 -7.97 16.96
N LYS A 148 -1.35 -7.80 18.26
CA LYS A 148 -0.35 -7.26 19.18
C LYS A 148 -0.24 -8.22 20.36
N ASN A 149 0.92 -8.87 20.51
CA ASN A 149 1.13 -9.97 21.47
C ASN A 149 0.04 -11.05 21.32
N ASP A 150 -0.20 -11.47 20.07
CA ASP A 150 -1.22 -12.47 19.68
C ASP A 150 -2.68 -12.10 20.01
N ILE A 151 -2.92 -10.86 20.44
CA ILE A 151 -4.27 -10.34 20.66
C ILE A 151 -4.73 -9.59 19.42
N PRO A 152 -5.88 -9.95 18.81
CA PRO A 152 -6.40 -9.27 17.64
C PRO A 152 -7.04 -7.93 17.98
N PHE A 153 -6.78 -6.94 17.14
CA PHE A 153 -7.42 -5.62 17.19
C PHE A 153 -7.98 -5.25 15.83
N ARG A 154 -9.26 -4.91 15.78
CA ARG A 154 -9.88 -4.32 14.59
C ARG A 154 -9.61 -2.82 14.54
N ARG A 155 -9.44 -2.31 13.34
CA ARG A 155 -9.21 -0.90 13.05
C ARG A 155 -9.90 -0.51 11.76
N ASP A 156 -10.41 0.71 11.70
CA ASP A 156 -10.96 1.29 10.48
C ASP A 156 -9.84 1.65 9.50
N GLY A 157 -10.03 1.33 8.24
CA GLY A 157 -9.17 1.72 7.14
C GLY A 157 -9.70 2.90 6.32
N LEU A 158 -9.30 2.97 5.06
CA LEU A 158 -9.71 4.00 4.09
C LEU A 158 -11.03 3.65 3.37
N ASP A 159 -11.54 2.43 3.51
CA ASP A 159 -12.73 1.94 2.81
C ASP A 159 -12.62 2.16 1.28
N MET A 160 -11.51 1.73 0.71
CA MET A 160 -11.22 1.77 -0.72
C MET A 160 -11.25 0.37 -1.35
N VAL A 161 -11.00 -0.65 -0.54
CA VAL A 161 -11.02 -2.06 -0.91
C VAL A 161 -11.84 -2.80 0.15
N ASP A 162 -13.03 -3.25 -0.21
CA ASP A 162 -14.01 -3.88 0.69
C ASP A 162 -14.18 -5.39 0.45
N ILE A 163 -13.62 -5.91 -0.64
CA ILE A 163 -13.78 -7.31 -1.05
C ILE A 163 -12.71 -8.27 -0.52
N VAL A 164 -11.67 -7.76 0.11
CA VAL A 164 -10.58 -8.57 0.67
C VAL A 164 -10.25 -8.18 2.10
N ASN A 165 -9.91 -9.19 2.90
CA ASN A 165 -9.20 -9.06 4.17
C ASN A 165 -7.83 -9.72 4.03
N ILE A 166 -6.75 -9.00 4.35
CA ILE A 166 -5.38 -9.48 4.13
C ILE A 166 -4.64 -9.60 5.47
N PHE A 167 -4.01 -10.74 5.67
CA PHE A 167 -3.01 -10.99 6.69
C PHE A 167 -1.63 -10.88 6.04
N VAL A 168 -0.91 -9.80 6.30
CA VAL A 168 0.42 -9.53 5.72
C VAL A 168 1.54 -10.18 6.54
N HIS A 169 2.73 -10.32 5.95
CA HIS A 169 3.92 -10.95 6.54
C HIS A 169 3.68 -12.39 7.01
N TYR A 170 2.83 -13.11 6.27
CA TYR A 170 2.50 -14.48 6.60
C TYR A 170 3.69 -15.42 6.40
N ASP A 171 3.99 -16.16 7.46
CA ASP A 171 4.93 -17.28 7.47
C ASP A 171 4.14 -18.50 7.94
N LYS A 172 3.97 -19.48 7.08
CA LYS A 172 3.12 -20.65 7.33
C LYS A 172 3.52 -21.41 8.57
N GLU A 173 4.83 -21.53 8.84
CA GLU A 173 5.34 -22.29 9.97
C GLU A 173 5.09 -21.58 11.33
N LYS A 174 4.96 -20.26 11.31
CA LYS A 174 4.83 -19.44 12.52
C LYS A 174 3.43 -18.92 12.76
N HIS A 175 2.66 -18.66 11.69
CA HIS A 175 1.44 -17.89 11.78
C HIS A 175 0.17 -18.68 11.42
N GLU A 176 0.22 -20.00 11.27
CA GLU A 176 -0.95 -20.77 10.85
C GLU A 176 -2.13 -20.65 11.84
N ASP A 177 -1.87 -20.69 13.14
CA ASP A 177 -2.91 -20.55 14.16
C ASP A 177 -3.48 -19.11 14.20
N LEU A 178 -2.62 -18.08 14.06
CA LEU A 178 -3.06 -16.69 14.01
C LEU A 178 -3.88 -16.43 12.74
N PHE A 179 -3.53 -17.03 11.61
CA PHE A 179 -4.30 -16.89 10.38
C PHE A 179 -5.66 -17.59 10.48
N ARG A 180 -5.76 -18.73 11.16
CA ARG A 180 -7.05 -19.37 11.45
C ARG A 180 -7.94 -18.47 12.30
N GLU A 181 -7.41 -17.84 13.32
CA GLU A 181 -8.12 -16.85 14.13
C GLU A 181 -8.55 -15.63 13.32
N PHE A 182 -7.63 -15.12 12.48
CA PHE A 182 -7.91 -14.02 11.55
C PHE A 182 -9.10 -14.33 10.63
N LYS A 183 -9.19 -15.55 10.07
CA LYS A 183 -10.34 -15.97 9.25
C LYS A 183 -11.65 -15.92 10.03
N ILE A 184 -11.68 -16.51 11.23
CA ILE A 184 -12.87 -16.51 12.10
C ILE A 184 -13.34 -15.08 12.37
N LEU A 185 -12.40 -14.19 12.69
CA LEU A 185 -12.72 -12.80 12.98
C LEU A 185 -13.20 -12.05 11.73
N SER A 186 -12.63 -12.35 10.56
CA SER A 186 -13.04 -11.75 9.30
C SER A 186 -14.45 -12.17 8.90
N ASP A 187 -14.82 -13.43 9.11
CA ASP A 187 -16.16 -13.97 8.82
C ASP A 187 -17.25 -13.36 9.73
N CYS A 188 -16.87 -12.82 10.90
CA CYS A 188 -17.78 -12.12 11.78
C CYS A 188 -18.15 -10.70 11.29
N THR A 189 -17.60 -10.24 10.17
CA THR A 189 -17.99 -8.97 9.55
C THR A 189 -19.26 -9.18 8.72
N CYS A 190 -20.11 -8.14 8.64
CA CYS A 190 -21.34 -8.20 7.85
C CYS A 190 -21.10 -8.20 6.33
N LYS A 191 -19.86 -8.06 5.88
CA LYS A 191 -19.45 -8.03 4.47
C LYS A 191 -18.82 -9.35 4.07
N GLN A 192 -19.31 -9.94 2.98
CA GLN A 192 -18.64 -11.08 2.35
C GLN A 192 -17.33 -10.58 1.71
N SER A 193 -16.20 -10.86 2.35
CA SER A 193 -14.88 -10.57 1.82
C SER A 193 -14.07 -11.86 1.70
N PHE A 194 -13.21 -11.89 0.70
CA PHE A 194 -12.21 -12.96 0.58
C PHE A 194 -11.09 -12.72 1.60
N VAL A 195 -10.64 -13.78 2.24
CA VAL A 195 -9.60 -13.72 3.27
C VAL A 195 -8.32 -14.36 2.72
N TYR A 196 -7.22 -13.60 2.76
CA TYR A 196 -5.94 -14.06 2.23
C TYR A 196 -4.81 -13.84 3.24
N ALA A 197 -3.90 -14.81 3.33
CA ALA A 197 -2.60 -14.62 3.94
C ALA A 197 -1.55 -14.41 2.84
N VAL A 198 -0.77 -13.36 2.96
CA VAL A 198 0.20 -12.91 1.96
C VAL A 198 1.59 -12.94 2.58
N SER A 199 2.49 -13.78 2.04
CA SER A 199 3.88 -13.82 2.47
C SER A 199 4.66 -12.60 1.96
N ASN A 200 5.92 -12.45 2.39
CA ASN A 200 6.77 -11.36 1.88
C ASN A 200 7.06 -11.48 0.36
N ASN A 201 6.86 -12.69 -0.21
CA ASN A 201 6.99 -12.94 -1.64
C ASN A 201 5.63 -13.03 -2.33
N GLY A 202 4.63 -12.28 -1.85
CA GLY A 202 3.29 -12.34 -2.37
C GLY A 202 2.57 -11.01 -2.41
N GLY A 203 1.48 -11.00 -3.19
CA GLY A 203 0.61 -9.84 -3.32
C GLY A 203 -0.73 -10.17 -3.94
N LEU A 204 -1.66 -9.23 -3.85
CA LEU A 204 -2.97 -9.27 -4.48
C LEU A 204 -3.12 -8.12 -5.46
N ILE A 205 -3.72 -8.40 -6.61
CA ILE A 205 -4.20 -7.37 -7.54
C ILE A 205 -5.72 -7.35 -7.45
N VAL A 206 -6.29 -6.19 -7.13
CA VAL A 206 -7.73 -5.98 -6.98
C VAL A 206 -8.22 -5.00 -8.04
N GLU A 207 -9.10 -5.46 -8.92
CA GLU A 207 -9.71 -4.68 -10.01
C GLU A 207 -11.25 -4.81 -9.93
N GLY A 208 -11.89 -3.88 -9.29
CA GLY A 208 -13.33 -3.98 -8.98
C GLY A 208 -13.61 -5.18 -8.09
N ASN A 209 -14.35 -6.19 -8.60
CA ASN A 209 -14.67 -7.42 -7.86
C ASN A 209 -13.74 -8.60 -8.20
N LYS A 210 -12.72 -8.37 -9.00
CA LYS A 210 -11.74 -9.40 -9.37
C LYS A 210 -10.53 -9.30 -8.48
N VAL A 211 -10.11 -10.42 -7.90
CA VAL A 211 -8.88 -10.57 -7.14
C VAL A 211 -7.97 -11.55 -7.88
N THR A 212 -6.74 -11.15 -8.10
CA THR A 212 -5.69 -12.00 -8.71
C THR A 212 -4.56 -12.14 -7.71
N LYS A 213 -4.15 -13.36 -7.42
CA LYS A 213 -2.99 -13.67 -6.56
C LYS A 213 -1.71 -13.62 -7.39
N VAL A 214 -0.65 -13.07 -6.81
CA VAL A 214 0.70 -13.04 -7.39
C VAL A 214 1.68 -13.54 -6.33
N GLY A 215 2.52 -14.51 -6.68
CA GLY A 215 3.46 -15.11 -5.74
C GLY A 215 2.78 -15.95 -4.65
N GLU A 216 3.33 -15.91 -3.45
CA GLU A 216 2.93 -16.74 -2.30
C GLU A 216 1.74 -16.15 -1.55
N VAL A 217 0.54 -16.60 -1.93
CA VAL A 217 -0.73 -16.19 -1.32
C VAL A 217 -1.57 -17.43 -0.97
N TYR A 218 -2.10 -17.44 0.23
CA TYR A 218 -2.87 -18.54 0.83
C TYR A 218 -4.30 -18.10 1.14
N ASP A 219 -5.25 -19.06 1.01
CA ASP A 219 -6.66 -18.91 1.38
C ASP A 219 -6.94 -19.44 2.78
#